data_3474c1b78b72d9552f866d6d7576a692
#
_entry.id   3474c1b78b72d9552f866d6d7576a692
#
_cell.length_a   1.000
_cell.length_b   1.000
_cell.length_c   1.000
_cell.angle_alpha   90.00
_cell.angle_beta   90.00
_cell.angle_gamma   90.00
#
_symmetry.space_group_name_H-M   'P 1'
#
loop_
_entity.id
_entity.type
_entity.pdbx_description
1 polymer ?
#
loop_
_entity_poly.entity_id
_entity_poly.type
_entity_poly.pdbx_seq_one_letter_code
_entity_poly.pdbx_strand_id
1 'polypeptide(L)'
;MTGNRNKATWFLFTTLLSIFNICTIRIFDGYNWPFYAVTANAVLSLGGLIFHMHEDETSRKHILMKAVRLLLLLNSVSVFLMLGLSLFILTSQYHNPQTPDRVVSSVSELEPAMEENDKNVALLATDDLYIYCANYHDISFVAGDRPLRDDNSILMCVAAAFQDTYQLDFHHSNIVGWHAADGQLERGKPQARLGAFTCVDGTARIWNIDEAEEAVQQAAAQGGTGYQQFIVLCDGQRGGHESDEFRCYRVLALLNNRACIIDSRTQMHYGEFIRALENLGIRDALYCDMGSGWNYSWYRNAEGRAVDIIGTPWPFSHNWLVFR
;
A
#
# COMPACT_ATOMS: atom_id res chain seq x y z
N MET A 1 16.10 -4.80 53.71
CA MET A 1 16.71 -5.16 52.41
C MET A 1 15.70 -5.43 51.27
N THR A 2 14.41 -5.55 51.53
CA THR A 2 13.36 -5.84 50.54
C THR A 2 12.94 -4.66 49.65
N GLY A 3 13.11 -3.41 50.14
CA GLY A 3 12.68 -2.22 49.39
C GLY A 3 13.49 -1.89 48.10
N ASN A 4 14.77 -2.28 48.04
CA ASN A 4 15.64 -1.97 46.91
C ASN A 4 15.44 -2.95 45.73
N ARG A 5 15.05 -4.20 46.00
CA ARG A 5 14.76 -5.19 44.95
C ARG A 5 13.51 -4.79 44.11
N ASN A 6 12.48 -4.29 44.81
CA ASN A 6 11.27 -3.86 44.12
C ASN A 6 11.51 -2.63 43.19
N LYS A 7 12.39 -1.71 43.60
CA LYS A 7 12.74 -0.52 42.80
C LYS A 7 13.46 -0.91 41.49
N ALA A 8 14.42 -1.83 41.57
CA ALA A 8 15.16 -2.32 40.39
C ALA A 8 14.25 -3.07 39.40
N THR A 9 13.34 -3.90 39.92
CA THR A 9 12.37 -4.63 39.09
C THR A 9 11.41 -3.68 38.35
N TRP A 10 10.95 -2.62 39.04
CA TRP A 10 10.09 -1.62 38.39
C TRP A 10 10.84 -0.79 37.35
N PHE A 11 12.09 -0.44 37.59
CA PHE A 11 12.95 0.24 36.61
C PHE A 11 13.14 -0.61 35.36
N LEU A 12 13.48 -1.88 35.53
CA LEU A 12 13.66 -2.81 34.42
C LEU A 12 12.37 -2.99 33.62
N PHE A 13 11.24 -3.12 34.31
CA PHE A 13 9.94 -3.28 33.65
C PHE A 13 9.53 -2.04 32.83
N THR A 14 9.68 -0.83 33.36
CA THR A 14 9.38 0.41 32.64
C THR A 14 10.33 0.66 31.48
N THR A 15 11.60 0.30 31.62
CA THR A 15 12.58 0.38 30.53
C THR A 15 12.25 -0.59 29.41
N LEU A 16 11.94 -1.84 29.73
CA LEU A 16 11.52 -2.85 28.74
C LEU A 16 10.22 -2.44 28.04
N LEU A 17 9.26 -1.88 28.76
CA LEU A 17 8.01 -1.38 28.20
C LEU A 17 8.24 -0.21 27.25
N SER A 18 9.16 0.70 27.58
CA SER A 18 9.54 1.83 26.73
C SER A 18 10.26 1.37 25.45
N ILE A 19 11.17 0.40 25.57
CA ILE A 19 11.84 -0.22 24.41
C ILE A 19 10.82 -0.91 23.52
N PHE A 20 9.90 -1.67 24.10
CA PHE A 20 8.83 -2.35 23.37
C PHE A 20 7.93 -1.35 22.64
N ASN A 21 7.57 -0.24 23.28
CA ASN A 21 6.81 0.84 22.64
C ASN A 21 7.55 1.45 21.44
N ILE A 22 8.86 1.69 21.56
CA ILE A 22 9.69 2.20 20.45
C ILE A 22 9.76 1.19 19.30
N CYS A 23 9.87 -0.11 19.58
CA CYS A 23 9.84 -1.15 18.56
C CYS A 23 8.46 -1.24 17.87
N THR A 24 7.38 -1.03 18.62
CA THR A 24 6.00 -1.07 18.09
C THR A 24 5.72 0.12 17.17
N ILE A 25 6.34 1.29 17.39
CA ILE A 25 6.24 2.47 16.52
C ILE A 25 6.67 2.13 15.08
N ARG A 26 7.70 1.30 14.89
CA ARG A 26 8.18 0.89 13.56
C ARG A 26 7.18 0.02 12.79
N ILE A 27 6.26 -0.65 13.48
CA ILE A 27 5.22 -1.49 12.85
C ILE A 27 4.09 -0.60 12.29
N PHE A 28 3.92 0.60 12.83
CA PHE A 28 2.88 1.58 12.45
C PHE A 28 3.45 2.75 11.64
N ASP A 29 4.50 2.50 10.83
CA ASP A 29 5.03 3.51 9.91
C ASP A 29 3.89 4.12 9.09
N GLY A 30 3.66 5.41 9.27
CA GLY A 30 2.61 6.18 8.58
C GLY A 30 1.47 6.72 9.46
N TYR A 31 1.33 6.29 10.73
CA TYR A 31 0.33 6.85 11.65
C TYR A 31 0.96 7.74 12.73
N ASN A 32 0.61 9.01 12.76
CA ASN A 32 1.12 9.93 13.79
C ASN A 32 0.45 9.75 15.15
N TRP A 33 -0.85 9.41 15.19
CA TRP A 33 -1.56 9.30 16.46
C TRP A 33 -1.03 8.18 17.38
N PRO A 34 -0.64 6.98 16.90
CA PRO A 34 0.00 5.98 17.75
C PRO A 34 1.36 6.45 18.24
N PHE A 35 2.14 7.15 17.40
CA PHE A 35 3.41 7.76 17.80
C PHE A 35 3.21 8.74 18.95
N TYR A 36 2.25 9.66 18.86
CA TYR A 36 1.96 10.62 19.93
C TYR A 36 1.46 9.94 21.19
N ALA A 37 0.57 8.95 21.08
CA ALA A 37 0.06 8.20 22.22
C ALA A 37 1.17 7.42 22.95
N VAL A 38 2.05 6.75 22.20
CA VAL A 38 3.18 6.00 22.76
C VAL A 38 4.23 6.93 23.36
N THR A 39 4.52 8.05 22.69
CA THR A 39 5.47 9.06 23.18
C THR A 39 4.94 9.72 24.45
N ALA A 40 3.66 10.10 24.49
CA ALA A 40 3.03 10.63 25.68
C ALA A 40 3.07 9.62 26.85
N ASN A 41 2.76 8.35 26.61
CA ASN A 41 2.86 7.29 27.60
C ASN A 41 4.30 7.07 28.08
N ALA A 42 5.30 7.11 27.21
CA ALA A 42 6.71 6.99 27.58
C ALA A 42 7.16 8.17 28.45
N VAL A 43 6.80 9.40 28.08
CA VAL A 43 7.11 10.62 28.85
C VAL A 43 6.42 10.59 30.21
N LEU A 44 5.15 10.21 30.29
CA LEU A 44 4.41 10.09 31.55
C LEU A 44 4.98 8.99 32.45
N SER A 45 5.38 7.86 31.87
CA SER A 45 6.02 6.75 32.61
C SER A 45 7.38 7.16 33.14
N LEU A 46 8.17 7.91 32.35
CA LEU A 46 9.49 8.43 32.79
C LEU A 46 9.35 9.52 33.86
N GLY A 47 8.40 10.44 33.67
CA GLY A 47 8.07 11.48 34.67
C GLY A 47 7.62 10.89 36.01
N GLY A 48 6.77 9.88 35.99
CA GLY A 48 6.34 9.14 37.17
C GLY A 48 7.50 8.44 37.90
N LEU A 49 8.45 7.90 37.14
CA LEU A 49 9.66 7.28 37.68
C LEU A 49 10.57 8.30 38.35
N ILE A 50 10.86 9.43 37.71
CA ILE A 50 11.72 10.51 38.27
C ILE A 50 11.09 11.08 39.52
N PHE A 51 9.79 11.29 39.53
CA PHE A 51 9.07 11.77 40.70
C PHE A 51 9.12 10.78 41.87
N HIS A 52 9.06 9.47 41.60
CA HIS A 52 9.16 8.42 42.61
C HIS A 52 10.55 8.31 43.24
N MET A 53 11.60 8.72 42.54
CA MET A 53 12.98 8.68 43.04
C MET A 53 13.32 9.85 44.00
N HIS A 54 12.51 10.91 44.02
CA HIS A 54 12.86 12.17 44.69
C HIS A 54 12.15 12.40 46.04
N GLU A 55 11.19 11.54 46.46
CA GLU A 55 10.37 11.80 47.65
C GLU A 55 10.56 10.86 48.84
N ASP A 56 10.68 11.46 50.04
CA ASP A 56 10.91 10.78 51.34
C ASP A 56 9.69 10.78 52.28
N GLU A 57 8.48 11.16 51.89
CA GLU A 57 7.32 11.28 52.80
C GLU A 57 6.20 10.24 52.57
N THR A 58 5.72 9.64 53.68
CA THR A 58 4.92 8.41 53.72
C THR A 58 3.47 8.53 53.22
N SER A 59 2.81 9.69 53.30
CA SER A 59 1.39 9.85 52.91
C SER A 59 1.23 10.14 51.43
N ARG A 60 2.08 10.97 50.86
CA ARG A 60 2.12 11.26 49.41
C ARG A 60 2.56 10.04 48.61
N LYS A 61 3.43 9.20 49.18
CA LYS A 61 3.88 7.93 48.58
C LYS A 61 2.71 7.01 48.19
N HIS A 62 1.65 7.00 48.96
CA HIS A 62 0.53 6.07 48.70
C HIS A 62 -0.36 6.50 47.50
N ILE A 63 -0.61 7.80 47.35
CA ILE A 63 -1.36 8.36 46.22
C ILE A 63 -0.53 8.26 44.95
N LEU A 64 0.76 8.60 45.03
CA LEU A 64 1.70 8.50 43.91
C LEU A 64 1.86 7.06 43.42
N MET A 65 2.01 6.09 44.33
CA MET A 65 2.09 4.67 43.97
C MET A 65 0.83 4.18 43.27
N LYS A 66 -0.36 4.65 43.66
CA LYS A 66 -1.62 4.34 42.94
C LYS A 66 -1.63 4.95 41.54
N ALA A 67 -1.20 6.21 41.39
CA ALA A 67 -1.10 6.89 40.11
C ALA A 67 -0.11 6.20 39.17
N VAL A 68 1.08 5.84 39.66
CA VAL A 68 2.10 5.10 38.88
C VAL A 68 1.56 3.72 38.43
N ARG A 69 0.89 2.98 39.33
CA ARG A 69 0.27 1.70 38.99
C ARG A 69 -0.82 1.86 37.93
N LEU A 70 -1.65 2.90 38.01
CA LEU A 70 -2.67 3.19 37.04
C LEU A 70 -2.06 3.54 35.67
N LEU A 71 -1.02 4.38 35.64
CA LEU A 71 -0.29 4.74 34.43
C LEU A 71 0.37 3.52 33.76
N LEU A 72 0.96 2.64 34.54
CA LEU A 72 1.55 1.39 34.04
C LEU A 72 0.48 0.44 33.50
N LEU A 73 -0.67 0.36 34.16
CA LEU A 73 -1.81 -0.42 33.67
C LEU A 73 -2.34 0.13 32.34
N LEU A 74 -2.53 1.44 32.25
CA LEU A 74 -2.99 2.11 31.03
C LEU A 74 -1.98 1.92 29.89
N ASN A 75 -0.68 2.01 30.18
CA ASN A 75 0.36 1.77 29.19
C ASN A 75 0.36 0.30 28.71
N SER A 76 0.21 -0.66 29.61
CA SER A 76 0.10 -2.08 29.26
C SER A 76 -1.13 -2.36 28.40
N VAL A 77 -2.28 -1.80 28.75
CA VAL A 77 -3.53 -1.92 27.93
C VAL A 77 -3.32 -1.29 26.55
N SER A 78 -2.68 -0.12 26.48
CA SER A 78 -2.35 0.54 25.22
C SER A 78 -1.46 -0.34 24.33
N VAL A 79 -0.43 -0.97 24.89
CA VAL A 79 0.46 -1.89 24.16
C VAL A 79 -0.30 -3.11 23.65
N PHE A 80 -1.15 -3.73 24.46
CA PHE A 80 -1.95 -4.87 24.03
C PHE A 80 -2.95 -4.51 22.93
N LEU A 81 -3.59 -3.35 23.03
CA LEU A 81 -4.48 -2.85 21.98
C LEU A 81 -3.73 -2.59 20.68
N MET A 82 -2.52 -2.01 20.76
CA MET A 82 -1.67 -1.76 19.60
C MET A 82 -1.19 -3.06 18.94
N LEU A 83 -0.78 -4.05 19.74
CA LEU A 83 -0.43 -5.39 19.25
C LEU A 83 -1.61 -6.09 18.59
N GLY A 84 -2.78 -6.05 19.22
CA GLY A 84 -4.01 -6.61 18.67
C GLY A 84 -4.39 -5.94 17.35
N LEU A 85 -4.28 -4.62 17.27
CA LEU A 85 -4.53 -3.86 16.05
C LEU A 85 -3.50 -4.16 14.96
N SER A 86 -2.20 -4.28 15.31
CA SER A 86 -1.15 -4.68 14.37
C SER A 86 -1.39 -6.07 13.80
N LEU A 87 -1.68 -7.04 14.67
CA LEU A 87 -2.03 -8.40 14.25
C LEU A 87 -3.28 -8.41 13.37
N PHE A 88 -4.30 -7.66 13.72
CA PHE A 88 -5.52 -7.52 12.93
C PHE A 88 -5.24 -6.92 11.55
N ILE A 89 -4.44 -5.86 11.45
CA ILE A 89 -4.04 -5.25 10.18
C ILE A 89 -3.23 -6.24 9.35
N LEU A 90 -2.25 -6.92 9.94
CA LEU A 90 -1.41 -7.90 9.25
C LEU A 90 -2.18 -9.14 8.78
N THR A 91 -3.20 -9.56 9.53
CA THR A 91 -4.01 -10.75 9.19
C THR A 91 -5.25 -10.44 8.37
N SER A 92 -5.65 -9.18 8.27
CA SER A 92 -6.86 -8.78 7.54
C SER A 92 -6.64 -8.50 6.06
N GLN A 93 -5.38 -8.48 5.59
CA GLN A 93 -5.10 -8.49 4.16
C GLN A 93 -5.30 -9.91 3.65
N TYR A 94 -6.34 -10.12 2.90
CA TYR A 94 -6.56 -11.37 2.19
C TYR A 94 -6.78 -11.09 0.71
N HIS A 95 -6.14 -11.90 -0.11
CA HIS A 95 -6.54 -12.02 -1.49
C HIS A 95 -7.92 -12.67 -1.49
N ASN A 96 -8.91 -11.97 -1.99
CA ASN A 96 -10.23 -12.55 -2.13
C ASN A 96 -10.18 -13.56 -3.31
N PRO A 97 -10.33 -14.87 -3.08
CA PRO A 97 -10.30 -15.83 -4.16
C PRO A 97 -11.43 -15.48 -5.14
N GLN A 98 -11.04 -15.18 -6.37
CA GLN A 98 -11.96 -14.79 -7.41
C GLN A 98 -12.32 -16.01 -8.27
N THR A 99 -13.56 -16.04 -8.76
CA THR A 99 -13.95 -17.01 -9.79
C THR A 99 -13.76 -16.34 -11.15
N PRO A 100 -12.79 -16.78 -11.98
CA PRO A 100 -12.55 -16.17 -13.26
C PRO A 100 -13.70 -16.47 -14.24
N ASP A 101 -13.97 -15.51 -15.11
CA ASP A 101 -14.95 -15.67 -16.19
C ASP A 101 -14.46 -16.68 -17.23
N ARG A 102 -13.15 -16.67 -17.49
CA ARG A 102 -12.50 -17.57 -18.46
C ARG A 102 -11.05 -17.84 -18.07
N VAL A 103 -10.57 -19.02 -18.37
CA VAL A 103 -9.14 -19.38 -18.29
C VAL A 103 -8.53 -19.19 -19.66
N VAL A 104 -7.36 -18.55 -19.72
CA VAL A 104 -6.59 -18.23 -20.93
C VAL A 104 -5.15 -18.72 -20.78
N SER A 105 -4.49 -19.00 -21.90
CA SER A 105 -3.11 -19.52 -21.90
C SER A 105 -2.12 -18.59 -22.62
N SER A 106 -2.61 -17.59 -23.35
CA SER A 106 -1.79 -16.69 -24.17
C SER A 106 -2.48 -15.35 -24.39
N VAL A 107 -1.71 -14.34 -24.80
CA VAL A 107 -2.21 -13.02 -25.22
C VAL A 107 -3.20 -13.17 -26.37
N SER A 108 -2.99 -14.10 -27.31
CA SER A 108 -3.90 -14.32 -28.44
C SER A 108 -5.30 -14.81 -28.02
N GLU A 109 -5.44 -15.44 -26.86
CA GLU A 109 -6.74 -15.79 -26.28
C GLU A 109 -7.30 -14.66 -25.42
N LEU A 110 -6.42 -13.85 -24.85
CA LEU A 110 -6.76 -12.74 -23.98
C LEU A 110 -7.43 -11.59 -24.74
N GLU A 111 -6.88 -11.21 -25.90
CA GLU A 111 -7.38 -10.12 -26.72
C GLU A 111 -8.83 -10.30 -27.16
N PRO A 112 -9.23 -11.42 -27.79
CA PRO A 112 -10.63 -11.66 -28.13
C PRO A 112 -11.54 -11.67 -26.88
N ALA A 113 -11.08 -12.22 -25.78
CA ALA A 113 -11.86 -12.24 -24.54
C ALA A 113 -12.11 -10.84 -23.96
N MET A 114 -11.21 -9.89 -24.23
CA MET A 114 -11.41 -8.46 -23.87
C MET A 114 -12.39 -7.76 -24.82
N GLU A 115 -12.31 -8.05 -26.13
CA GLU A 115 -13.19 -7.44 -27.14
C GLU A 115 -14.63 -7.96 -27.03
N GLU A 116 -14.81 -9.24 -26.73
CA GLU A 116 -16.11 -9.88 -26.54
C GLU A 116 -16.76 -9.52 -25.19
N ASN A 117 -16.05 -8.79 -24.34
CA ASN A 117 -16.51 -8.48 -22.98
C ASN A 117 -17.58 -7.40 -23.00
N ASP A 118 -18.80 -7.78 -22.66
CA ASP A 118 -19.94 -6.87 -22.39
C ASP A 118 -20.02 -6.42 -20.91
N LYS A 119 -19.10 -6.89 -20.08
CA LYS A 119 -19.05 -6.60 -18.65
C LYS A 119 -18.24 -5.33 -18.38
N ASN A 120 -18.47 -4.74 -17.23
CA ASN A 120 -17.67 -3.62 -16.73
C ASN A 120 -16.18 -3.99 -16.62
N VAL A 121 -15.91 -5.16 -16.02
CA VAL A 121 -14.56 -5.73 -15.89
C VAL A 121 -14.64 -7.22 -16.15
N ALA A 122 -13.90 -7.73 -17.14
CA ALA A 122 -13.69 -9.16 -17.33
C ALA A 122 -12.59 -9.65 -16.38
N LEU A 123 -12.83 -10.72 -15.67
CA LEU A 123 -11.83 -11.42 -14.88
C LEU A 123 -11.39 -12.69 -15.60
N LEU A 124 -10.18 -12.66 -16.13
CA LEU A 124 -9.55 -13.80 -16.79
C LEU A 124 -8.48 -14.39 -15.88
N ALA A 125 -8.07 -15.63 -16.11
CA ALA A 125 -7.02 -16.25 -15.34
C ALA A 125 -6.16 -17.20 -16.16
N THR A 126 -4.90 -17.34 -15.75
CA THR A 126 -4.05 -18.51 -16.03
C THR A 126 -3.94 -19.38 -14.79
N ASP A 127 -3.07 -20.38 -14.80
CA ASP A 127 -2.76 -21.14 -13.60
C ASP A 127 -2.16 -20.26 -12.48
N ASP A 128 -1.35 -19.27 -12.86
CA ASP A 128 -0.56 -18.43 -11.94
C ASP A 128 -1.08 -17.01 -11.76
N LEU A 129 -1.90 -16.50 -12.70
CA LEU A 129 -2.26 -15.08 -12.78
C LEU A 129 -3.77 -14.87 -12.81
N TYR A 130 -4.23 -13.78 -12.20
CA TYR A 130 -5.53 -13.12 -12.46
C TYR A 130 -5.31 -11.91 -13.35
N ILE A 131 -6.19 -11.70 -14.34
CA ILE A 131 -6.12 -10.59 -15.29
C ILE A 131 -7.45 -9.86 -15.26
N TYR A 132 -7.43 -8.61 -14.85
CA TYR A 132 -8.59 -7.72 -14.75
C TYR A 132 -8.59 -6.76 -15.93
N CYS A 133 -9.55 -6.93 -16.83
CA CYS A 133 -9.69 -6.15 -18.05
C CYS A 133 -10.94 -5.27 -17.95
N ALA A 134 -10.74 -4.00 -17.59
CA ALA A 134 -11.84 -3.04 -17.52
C ALA A 134 -12.23 -2.56 -18.95
N ASN A 135 -13.52 -2.42 -19.21
CA ASN A 135 -14.04 -1.82 -20.42
C ASN A 135 -14.12 -0.30 -20.26
N TYR A 136 -12.97 0.32 -20.08
CA TYR A 136 -12.82 1.74 -19.78
C TYR A 136 -12.77 2.61 -21.04
N HIS A 137 -13.15 3.87 -20.89
CA HIS A 137 -12.92 4.93 -21.87
C HIS A 137 -11.83 5.91 -21.39
N ASP A 138 -11.53 5.92 -20.09
CA ASP A 138 -10.48 6.75 -19.49
C ASP A 138 -9.82 6.07 -18.30
N ILE A 139 -8.55 6.43 -18.05
CA ILE A 139 -7.79 6.05 -16.84
C ILE A 139 -7.24 7.33 -16.21
N SER A 140 -7.56 7.53 -14.95
CA SER A 140 -7.04 8.65 -14.17
C SER A 140 -6.09 8.16 -13.07
N PHE A 141 -4.98 8.88 -12.87
CA PHE A 141 -4.20 8.77 -11.64
C PHE A 141 -4.76 9.73 -10.61
N VAL A 142 -5.20 9.22 -9.48
CA VAL A 142 -5.82 9.99 -8.41
C VAL A 142 -4.88 10.00 -7.21
N ALA A 143 -4.57 11.18 -6.68
CA ALA A 143 -3.76 11.36 -5.47
C ALA A 143 -4.58 12.07 -4.39
N GLY A 144 -4.42 11.65 -3.13
CA GLY A 144 -5.08 12.25 -1.97
C GLY A 144 -6.38 11.55 -1.57
N ASP A 145 -7.51 12.02 -2.04
CA ASP A 145 -8.81 11.46 -1.65
C ASP A 145 -9.08 10.09 -2.26
N ARG A 146 -9.47 9.16 -1.41
CA ARG A 146 -9.73 7.78 -1.80
C ARG A 146 -10.96 7.67 -2.70
N PRO A 147 -10.84 7.03 -3.90
CA PRO A 147 -11.99 6.76 -4.77
C PRO A 147 -13.06 5.94 -4.06
N LEU A 148 -14.30 6.40 -4.12
CA LEU A 148 -15.40 5.78 -3.40
C LEU A 148 -16.03 4.64 -4.21
N ARG A 149 -16.45 3.57 -3.50
CA ARG A 149 -17.07 2.39 -4.13
C ARG A 149 -18.50 2.63 -4.59
N ASP A 150 -19.16 3.66 -4.10
CA ASP A 150 -20.51 4.09 -4.51
C ASP A 150 -20.50 5.01 -5.73
N ASP A 151 -19.31 5.47 -6.19
CA ASP A 151 -19.18 6.14 -7.47
C ASP A 151 -19.30 5.13 -8.62
N ASN A 152 -20.51 5.06 -9.20
CA ASN A 152 -20.82 4.11 -10.27
C ASN A 152 -20.10 4.40 -11.60
N SER A 153 -19.44 5.54 -11.75
CA SER A 153 -18.60 5.83 -12.90
C SER A 153 -17.27 5.06 -12.86
N ILE A 154 -16.86 4.55 -11.71
CA ILE A 154 -15.63 3.83 -11.54
C ILE A 154 -15.85 2.33 -11.78
N LEU A 155 -15.15 1.77 -12.77
CA LEU A 155 -15.17 0.35 -13.09
C LEU A 155 -14.18 -0.44 -12.24
N MET A 156 -12.99 0.13 -12.02
CA MET A 156 -11.92 -0.50 -11.25
C MET A 156 -11.04 0.59 -10.60
N CYS A 157 -10.56 0.30 -9.41
CA CYS A 157 -9.63 1.14 -8.66
C CYS A 157 -8.54 0.26 -8.06
N VAL A 158 -7.27 0.60 -8.30
CA VAL A 158 -6.12 -0.12 -7.75
C VAL A 158 -5.06 0.84 -7.26
N ALA A 159 -4.36 0.49 -6.18
CA ALA A 159 -3.19 1.24 -5.72
C ALA A 159 -2.11 1.25 -6.83
N ALA A 160 -1.42 2.38 -7.01
CA ALA A 160 -0.55 2.60 -8.16
C ALA A 160 0.92 2.80 -7.78
N ALA A 161 1.35 4.05 -7.55
CA ALA A 161 2.73 4.40 -7.30
C ALA A 161 3.18 4.11 -5.87
N PHE A 162 4.47 3.86 -5.69
CA PHE A 162 5.07 3.76 -4.36
C PHE A 162 4.93 5.05 -3.58
N GLN A 163 4.79 4.88 -2.27
CA GLN A 163 4.74 5.95 -1.31
C GLN A 163 5.88 5.80 -0.30
N ASP A 164 6.54 6.91 0.00
CA ASP A 164 7.51 6.94 1.08
C ASP A 164 6.81 7.08 2.43
N THR A 165 7.03 6.12 3.32
CA THR A 165 6.39 6.02 4.62
C THR A 165 7.00 6.93 5.70
N TYR A 166 8.09 7.63 5.42
CA TYR A 166 8.97 8.16 6.46
C TYR A 166 8.76 9.61 6.88
N GLN A 167 7.68 10.29 6.49
CA GLN A 167 7.50 11.65 6.94
C GLN A 167 6.16 11.88 7.62
N LEU A 168 6.24 12.52 8.78
CA LEU A 168 5.15 12.98 9.66
C LEU A 168 4.24 14.04 8.99
N ASP A 169 4.36 14.23 7.69
CA ASP A 169 3.61 15.21 6.92
C ASP A 169 2.54 14.53 6.06
N PHE A 170 1.33 14.49 6.58
CA PHE A 170 0.16 13.92 5.90
C PHE A 170 -0.40 14.82 4.78
N HIS A 171 0.15 16.01 4.58
CA HIS A 171 -0.37 16.99 3.63
C HIS A 171 0.39 16.99 2.31
N HIS A 172 1.53 16.30 2.22
CA HIS A 172 2.28 16.17 0.98
C HIS A 172 2.18 14.73 0.47
N SER A 173 1.90 14.58 -0.82
CA SER A 173 1.96 13.28 -1.45
C SER A 173 3.38 12.75 -1.36
N ASN A 174 3.61 11.75 -0.52
CA ASN A 174 4.88 11.03 -0.45
C ASN A 174 5.05 10.07 -1.64
N ILE A 175 4.37 10.38 -2.75
CA ILE A 175 4.42 9.60 -3.97
C ILE A 175 5.83 9.66 -4.54
N VAL A 176 6.36 8.52 -4.96
CA VAL A 176 7.70 8.43 -5.54
C VAL A 176 7.63 8.76 -7.02
N GLY A 177 8.57 9.60 -7.48
CA GLY A 177 8.69 9.99 -8.89
C GLY A 177 7.73 11.11 -9.31
N TRP A 178 7.76 11.42 -10.60
CA TRP A 178 6.83 12.37 -11.20
C TRP A 178 5.45 11.73 -11.37
N HIS A 179 4.40 12.52 -11.16
CA HIS A 179 3.03 12.10 -11.41
C HIS A 179 2.17 13.28 -11.87
N ALA A 180 1.13 12.96 -12.61
CA ALA A 180 0.12 13.88 -13.09
C ALA A 180 -1.26 13.37 -12.68
N ALA A 181 -1.95 14.12 -11.83
CA ALA A 181 -3.29 13.87 -11.36
C ALA A 181 -4.18 15.06 -11.72
N ASP A 182 -5.34 14.83 -12.36
CA ASP A 182 -6.28 15.88 -12.78
C ASP A 182 -5.60 17.03 -13.55
N GLY A 183 -4.64 16.72 -14.41
CA GLY A 183 -3.86 17.69 -15.18
C GLY A 183 -2.83 18.48 -14.36
N GLN A 184 -2.71 18.21 -13.07
CA GLN A 184 -1.72 18.80 -12.19
C GLN A 184 -0.46 17.94 -12.18
N LEU A 185 0.67 18.51 -12.60
CA LEU A 185 1.98 17.85 -12.56
C LEU A 185 2.63 18.10 -11.20
N GLU A 186 2.99 17.02 -10.52
CA GLU A 186 3.73 17.09 -9.27
C GLU A 186 5.02 16.26 -9.33
N ARG A 187 6.04 16.74 -8.63
CA ARG A 187 7.29 16.03 -8.44
C ARG A 187 7.33 15.45 -7.04
N GLY A 188 7.19 14.16 -6.95
CA GLY A 188 7.35 13.43 -5.71
C GLY A 188 8.81 13.17 -5.35
N LYS A 189 9.04 12.20 -4.45
CA LYS A 189 10.38 11.82 -4.02
C LYS A 189 11.20 11.25 -5.18
N PRO A 190 12.43 11.74 -5.42
CA PRO A 190 13.27 11.20 -6.48
C PRO A 190 13.65 9.74 -6.22
N GLN A 191 13.54 8.89 -7.23
CA GLN A 191 14.04 7.53 -7.23
C GLN A 191 14.62 7.19 -8.60
N ALA A 192 15.73 6.45 -8.61
CA ALA A 192 16.38 6.03 -9.85
C ALA A 192 15.64 4.84 -10.50
N ARG A 193 15.78 4.70 -11.81
CA ARG A 193 15.29 3.57 -12.61
C ARG A 193 13.77 3.38 -12.61
N LEU A 194 13.03 4.47 -12.56
CA LEU A 194 11.59 4.43 -12.76
C LEU A 194 11.25 4.60 -14.25
N GLY A 195 10.42 3.71 -14.80
CA GLY A 195 9.67 3.98 -15.99
C GLY A 195 8.41 4.77 -15.69
N ALA A 196 7.53 4.92 -16.67
CA ALA A 196 6.26 5.62 -16.47
C ALA A 196 5.09 4.94 -17.18
N PHE A 197 3.92 5.16 -16.62
CA PHE A 197 2.64 4.99 -17.30
C PHE A 197 2.05 6.35 -17.59
N THR A 198 1.42 6.49 -18.76
CA THR A 198 0.62 7.67 -19.10
C THR A 198 -0.68 7.23 -19.80
N CYS A 199 -1.74 8.03 -19.61
CA CYS A 199 -2.97 7.93 -20.36
C CYS A 199 -3.39 9.33 -20.81
N VAL A 200 -3.56 9.49 -22.14
CA VAL A 200 -4.01 10.73 -22.76
C VAL A 200 -5.12 10.38 -23.74
N ASP A 201 -6.28 11.00 -23.62
CA ASP A 201 -7.46 10.72 -24.45
C ASP A 201 -7.77 9.21 -24.56
N GLY A 202 -7.71 8.49 -23.41
CA GLY A 202 -7.95 7.05 -23.34
C GLY A 202 -6.82 6.18 -23.89
N THR A 203 -5.75 6.77 -24.44
CA THR A 203 -4.60 6.04 -24.98
C THR A 203 -3.56 5.82 -23.88
N ALA A 204 -3.41 4.55 -23.48
CA ALA A 204 -2.47 4.12 -22.47
C ALA A 204 -1.10 3.79 -23.06
N ARG A 205 0.00 4.18 -22.39
CA ARG A 205 1.38 3.85 -22.76
C ARG A 205 2.25 3.57 -21.55
N ILE A 206 3.22 2.67 -21.72
CA ILE A 206 4.32 2.47 -20.78
C ILE A 206 5.61 2.98 -21.44
N TRP A 207 6.40 3.70 -20.69
CA TRP A 207 7.61 4.37 -21.16
C TRP A 207 8.82 3.81 -20.41
N ASN A 208 9.94 3.68 -21.11
CA ASN A 208 11.19 3.25 -20.52
C ASN A 208 11.76 4.32 -19.56
N ILE A 209 12.86 3.96 -18.89
CA ILE A 209 13.49 4.80 -17.85
C ILE A 209 13.93 6.16 -18.41
N ASP A 210 14.46 6.18 -19.63
CA ASP A 210 15.06 7.37 -20.23
C ASP A 210 14.02 8.39 -20.68
N GLU A 211 12.80 7.94 -20.97
CA GLU A 211 11.67 8.76 -21.47
C GLU A 211 10.63 9.07 -20.38
N ALA A 212 10.70 8.38 -19.25
CA ALA A 212 9.65 8.35 -18.23
C ALA A 212 9.27 9.74 -17.67
N GLU A 213 10.25 10.56 -17.34
CA GLU A 213 10.02 11.90 -16.78
C GLU A 213 9.35 12.81 -17.80
N GLU A 214 9.90 12.88 -19.00
CA GLU A 214 9.36 13.72 -20.07
C GLU A 214 7.95 13.26 -20.49
N ALA A 215 7.70 11.96 -20.53
CA ALA A 215 6.40 11.40 -20.86
C ALA A 215 5.30 11.82 -19.87
N VAL A 216 5.58 11.79 -18.56
CA VAL A 216 4.60 12.26 -17.54
C VAL A 216 4.35 13.76 -17.66
N GLN A 217 5.40 14.57 -17.90
CA GLN A 217 5.26 16.00 -18.11
C GLN A 217 4.43 16.33 -19.37
N GLN A 218 4.67 15.62 -20.46
CA GLN A 218 3.92 15.79 -21.71
C GLN A 218 2.46 15.35 -21.54
N ALA A 219 2.20 14.26 -20.84
CA ALA A 219 0.84 13.80 -20.55
C ALA A 219 0.06 14.86 -19.74
N ALA A 220 0.68 15.42 -18.70
CA ALA A 220 0.07 16.50 -17.92
C ALA A 220 -0.24 17.74 -18.77
N ALA A 221 0.70 18.15 -19.64
CA ALA A 221 0.51 19.32 -20.53
C ALA A 221 -0.64 19.11 -21.54
N GLN A 222 -1.00 17.86 -21.83
CA GLN A 222 -2.12 17.48 -22.71
C GLN A 222 -3.42 17.21 -21.92
N GLY A 223 -3.44 17.49 -20.60
CA GLY A 223 -4.60 17.21 -19.77
C GLY A 223 -4.79 15.73 -19.42
N GLY A 224 -3.79 14.89 -19.72
CA GLY A 224 -3.78 13.46 -19.38
C GLY A 224 -3.27 13.18 -18.00
N THR A 225 -3.09 11.92 -17.70
CA THR A 225 -2.60 11.40 -16.43
C THR A 225 -1.34 10.56 -16.60
N GLY A 226 -0.58 10.40 -15.53
CA GLY A 226 0.59 9.52 -15.53
C GLY A 226 1.31 9.46 -14.19
N TYR A 227 2.15 8.44 -14.02
CA TYR A 227 2.99 8.29 -12.85
C TYR A 227 4.22 7.44 -13.16
N GLN A 228 5.26 7.61 -12.34
CA GLN A 228 6.47 6.81 -12.44
C GLN A 228 6.45 5.63 -11.47
N GLN A 229 6.99 4.49 -11.92
CA GLN A 229 7.12 3.27 -11.12
C GLN A 229 8.18 2.33 -11.73
N PHE A 230 8.55 1.26 -11.02
CA PHE A 230 9.48 0.26 -11.56
C PHE A 230 8.90 -0.44 -12.78
N ILE A 231 9.72 -0.52 -13.83
CA ILE A 231 9.44 -1.36 -15.00
C ILE A 231 9.64 -2.81 -14.61
N VAL A 232 8.65 -3.63 -14.92
CA VAL A 232 8.74 -5.09 -14.88
C VAL A 232 9.14 -5.62 -16.25
N LEU A 233 8.44 -5.17 -17.30
CA LEU A 233 8.74 -5.45 -18.70
C LEU A 233 8.55 -4.16 -19.52
N CYS A 234 9.43 -3.92 -20.50
CA CYS A 234 9.27 -2.88 -21.51
C CYS A 234 9.82 -3.39 -22.84
N ASP A 235 9.02 -3.37 -23.91
CA ASP A 235 9.34 -3.99 -25.20
C ASP A 235 9.78 -5.47 -25.09
N GLY A 236 9.27 -6.19 -24.09
CA GLY A 236 9.61 -7.57 -23.79
C GLY A 236 10.95 -7.74 -23.08
N GLN A 237 11.59 -6.65 -22.65
CA GLN A 237 12.82 -6.69 -21.85
C GLN A 237 12.51 -6.47 -20.38
N ARG A 238 13.19 -7.20 -19.48
CA ARG A 238 13.04 -7.03 -18.03
C ARG A 238 13.64 -5.70 -17.56
N GLY A 239 12.92 -5.01 -16.68
CA GLY A 239 13.28 -3.67 -16.19
C GLY A 239 14.45 -3.61 -15.20
N GLY A 240 15.05 -4.75 -14.84
CA GLY A 240 16.23 -4.82 -13.97
C GLY A 240 15.99 -4.55 -12.50
N HIS A 241 14.73 -4.44 -12.04
CA HIS A 241 14.39 -4.52 -10.62
C HIS A 241 14.43 -5.99 -10.20
N GLU A 242 15.07 -6.29 -9.09
CA GLU A 242 15.19 -7.62 -8.50
C GLU A 242 14.59 -7.61 -7.09
N SER A 243 13.94 -8.69 -6.70
CA SER A 243 13.41 -8.90 -5.36
C SER A 243 13.45 -10.39 -5.01
N ASP A 244 13.96 -10.69 -3.82
CA ASP A 244 13.96 -12.04 -3.26
C ASP A 244 12.70 -12.33 -2.43
N GLU A 245 11.78 -11.36 -2.33
CA GLU A 245 10.58 -11.51 -1.52
C GLU A 245 9.61 -12.54 -2.10
N PHE A 246 9.04 -13.35 -1.21
CA PHE A 246 7.99 -14.29 -1.51
C PHE A 246 6.64 -13.67 -1.10
N ARG A 247 5.91 -13.13 -2.08
CA ARG A 247 4.65 -12.41 -1.86
C ARG A 247 3.75 -12.41 -3.08
N CYS A 248 2.58 -11.79 -2.98
CA CYS A 248 1.76 -11.48 -4.15
C CYS A 248 2.31 -10.25 -4.88
N TYR A 249 2.21 -10.25 -6.20
CA TYR A 249 2.66 -9.20 -7.09
C TYR A 249 1.53 -8.71 -7.97
N ARG A 250 1.58 -7.44 -8.34
CA ARG A 250 0.66 -6.78 -9.27
C ARG A 250 1.41 -5.93 -10.27
N VAL A 251 0.92 -5.91 -11.50
CA VAL A 251 1.35 -5.00 -12.54
C VAL A 251 0.17 -4.36 -13.25
N LEU A 252 0.39 -3.16 -13.74
CA LEU A 252 -0.33 -2.58 -14.85
C LEU A 252 0.36 -3.06 -16.13
N ALA A 253 -0.33 -3.76 -17.00
CA ALA A 253 0.20 -4.27 -18.26
C ALA A 253 -0.56 -3.67 -19.45
N LEU A 254 0.10 -3.60 -20.61
CA LEU A 254 -0.53 -3.19 -21.86
C LEU A 254 -0.76 -4.39 -22.77
N LEU A 255 -1.97 -4.47 -23.29
CA LEU A 255 -2.41 -5.43 -24.28
C LEU A 255 -3.06 -4.64 -25.44
N ASN A 256 -2.45 -4.64 -26.62
CA ASN A 256 -2.93 -3.85 -27.77
C ASN A 256 -3.27 -2.40 -27.40
N ASN A 257 -2.38 -1.74 -26.63
CA ASN A 257 -2.54 -0.38 -26.10
C ASN A 257 -3.73 -0.20 -25.12
N ARG A 258 -4.35 -1.28 -24.66
CA ARG A 258 -5.32 -1.27 -23.58
C ARG A 258 -4.66 -1.70 -22.27
N ALA A 259 -4.91 -0.95 -21.23
CA ALA A 259 -4.38 -1.25 -19.91
C ALA A 259 -5.21 -2.33 -19.20
N CYS A 260 -4.55 -3.28 -18.57
CA CYS A 260 -5.14 -4.26 -17.67
C CYS A 260 -4.31 -4.39 -16.40
N ILE A 261 -4.93 -4.87 -15.33
CA ILE A 261 -4.25 -5.18 -14.07
C ILE A 261 -4.02 -6.69 -14.01
N ILE A 262 -2.81 -7.10 -13.71
CA ILE A 262 -2.45 -8.52 -13.58
C ILE A 262 -1.89 -8.77 -12.18
N ASP A 263 -2.52 -9.69 -11.45
CA ASP A 263 -2.12 -10.13 -10.12
C ASP A 263 -1.61 -11.56 -10.15
N SER A 264 -0.60 -11.87 -9.33
CA SER A 264 -0.31 -13.27 -9.01
C SER A 264 -1.44 -13.87 -8.19
N ARG A 265 -1.88 -15.10 -8.51
CA ARG A 265 -2.98 -15.78 -7.79
C ARG A 265 -2.58 -16.21 -6.39
N THR A 266 -1.30 -16.49 -6.20
CA THR A 266 -0.70 -16.89 -4.93
C THR A 266 0.59 -16.11 -4.70
N GLN A 267 1.13 -16.25 -3.50
CA GLN A 267 2.49 -15.77 -3.24
C GLN A 267 3.48 -16.56 -4.08
N MET A 268 4.44 -15.87 -4.67
CA MET A 268 5.52 -16.43 -5.48
C MET A 268 6.77 -15.55 -5.43
N HIS A 269 7.89 -16.04 -5.92
CA HIS A 269 9.08 -15.20 -6.10
C HIS A 269 8.92 -14.26 -7.30
N TYR A 270 9.53 -13.07 -7.21
CA TYR A 270 9.43 -12.05 -8.26
C TYR A 270 9.83 -12.57 -9.65
N GLY A 271 10.93 -13.35 -9.71
CA GLY A 271 11.38 -13.96 -10.96
C GLY A 271 10.40 -14.99 -11.55
N GLU A 272 9.57 -15.64 -10.73
CA GLU A 272 8.50 -16.54 -11.19
C GLU A 272 7.34 -15.74 -11.75
N PHE A 273 6.96 -14.66 -11.07
CA PHE A 273 5.94 -13.73 -11.54
C PHE A 273 6.29 -13.16 -12.93
N ILE A 274 7.53 -12.68 -13.11
CA ILE A 274 7.97 -12.19 -14.43
C ILE A 274 7.89 -13.29 -15.48
N ARG A 275 8.35 -14.52 -15.19
CA ARG A 275 8.24 -15.64 -16.15
C ARG A 275 6.79 -15.95 -16.51
N ALA A 276 5.85 -15.87 -15.54
CA ALA A 276 4.44 -16.06 -15.83
C ALA A 276 3.88 -14.99 -16.79
N LEU A 277 4.30 -13.72 -16.64
CA LEU A 277 3.96 -12.65 -17.57
C LEU A 277 4.56 -12.87 -18.97
N GLU A 278 5.85 -13.25 -19.04
CA GLU A 278 6.53 -13.57 -20.29
C GLU A 278 5.87 -14.75 -21.02
N ASN A 279 5.53 -15.82 -20.30
CA ASN A 279 4.84 -17.00 -20.84
C ASN A 279 3.45 -16.66 -21.39
N LEU A 280 2.73 -15.75 -20.72
CA LEU A 280 1.46 -15.23 -21.22
C LEU A 280 1.64 -14.39 -22.49
N GLY A 281 2.82 -13.83 -22.74
CA GLY A 281 3.16 -12.99 -23.87
C GLY A 281 3.07 -11.49 -23.59
N ILE A 282 3.02 -11.10 -22.33
CA ILE A 282 3.05 -9.67 -21.94
C ILE A 282 4.41 -9.07 -22.29
N ARG A 283 4.40 -7.92 -22.95
CA ARG A 283 5.61 -7.19 -23.36
C ARG A 283 5.87 -5.93 -22.55
N ASP A 284 4.80 -5.29 -22.06
CA ASP A 284 4.87 -4.03 -21.35
C ASP A 284 4.09 -4.13 -20.04
N ALA A 285 4.81 -3.96 -18.94
CA ALA A 285 4.26 -4.06 -17.59
C ALA A 285 5.01 -3.15 -16.61
N LEU A 286 4.24 -2.37 -15.85
CA LEU A 286 4.73 -1.49 -14.79
C LEU A 286 4.25 -2.04 -13.44
N TYR A 287 5.11 -2.06 -12.44
CA TYR A 287 4.76 -2.53 -11.11
C TYR A 287 3.67 -1.65 -10.48
N CYS A 288 2.81 -2.24 -9.64
CA CYS A 288 1.88 -1.50 -8.79
C CYS A 288 2.20 -1.74 -7.32
N ASP A 289 1.95 -0.75 -6.46
CA ASP A 289 2.22 -0.88 -5.04
C ASP A 289 1.33 -1.95 -4.40
N MET A 290 1.98 -2.96 -3.81
CA MET A 290 1.34 -4.09 -3.12
C MET A 290 1.73 -4.15 -1.63
N GLY A 291 2.28 -3.06 -1.11
CA GLY A 291 2.68 -2.98 0.30
C GLY A 291 1.53 -3.26 1.26
N SER A 292 1.86 -3.90 2.39
CA SER A 292 0.89 -4.23 3.43
C SER A 292 0.17 -2.99 3.95
N GLY A 293 -1.18 -2.97 3.90
CA GLY A 293 -2.00 -1.82 4.31
C GLY A 293 -2.07 -0.70 3.27
N TRP A 294 -1.23 -0.72 2.25
CA TRP A 294 -1.17 0.31 1.20
C TRP A 294 -2.04 -0.02 0.00
N ASN A 295 -2.63 -1.20 -0.03
CA ASN A 295 -3.36 -1.71 -1.17
C ASN A 295 -4.86 -1.63 -0.94
N TYR A 296 -5.48 -0.59 -1.51
CA TYR A 296 -6.93 -0.48 -1.64
C TYR A 296 -7.27 -0.74 -3.10
N SER A 297 -7.87 -1.92 -3.39
CA SER A 297 -8.11 -2.33 -4.77
C SER A 297 -9.43 -3.08 -4.89
N TRP A 298 -10.24 -2.68 -5.84
CA TRP A 298 -11.54 -3.28 -6.12
C TRP A 298 -11.93 -3.10 -7.59
N TYR A 299 -12.88 -3.91 -8.05
CA TYR A 299 -13.48 -3.78 -9.37
C TYR A 299 -14.98 -3.96 -9.29
N ARG A 300 -15.69 -3.51 -10.33
CA ARG A 300 -17.14 -3.64 -10.45
C ARG A 300 -17.45 -4.88 -11.29
N ASN A 301 -18.11 -5.85 -10.66
CA ASN A 301 -18.48 -7.09 -11.35
C ASN A 301 -19.66 -6.89 -12.32
N ALA A 302 -20.10 -7.97 -12.98
CA ALA A 302 -21.19 -7.93 -13.95
C ALA A 302 -22.52 -7.39 -13.38
N GLU A 303 -22.77 -7.61 -12.08
CA GLU A 303 -23.96 -7.10 -11.39
C GLU A 303 -23.80 -5.64 -10.92
N GLY A 304 -22.71 -4.96 -11.28
CA GLY A 304 -22.41 -3.58 -10.90
C GLY A 304 -21.96 -3.41 -9.45
N ARG A 305 -21.68 -4.49 -8.71
CA ARG A 305 -21.22 -4.43 -7.31
C ARG A 305 -19.71 -4.29 -7.24
N ALA A 306 -19.23 -3.41 -6.36
CA ALA A 306 -17.81 -3.30 -6.06
C ALA A 306 -17.34 -4.53 -5.27
N VAL A 307 -16.36 -5.27 -5.82
CA VAL A 307 -15.76 -6.47 -5.26
C VAL A 307 -14.30 -6.20 -4.94
N ASP A 308 -13.88 -6.51 -3.73
CA ASP A 308 -12.48 -6.34 -3.34
C ASP A 308 -11.59 -7.32 -4.08
N ILE A 309 -10.53 -6.80 -4.69
CA ILE A 309 -9.39 -7.60 -5.14
C ILE A 309 -8.53 -7.90 -3.92
N ILE A 310 -8.18 -6.86 -3.18
CA ILE A 310 -7.56 -6.98 -1.87
C ILE A 310 -8.39 -6.17 -0.89
N GLY A 311 -8.94 -6.87 0.09
CA GLY A 311 -9.65 -6.26 1.21
C GLY A 311 -8.63 -5.79 2.26
N THR A 312 -8.73 -4.52 2.65
CA THR A 312 -8.04 -4.00 3.83
C THR A 312 -8.98 -3.11 4.61
N PRO A 313 -9.14 -3.31 5.94
CA PRO A 313 -10.00 -2.47 6.75
C PRO A 313 -9.46 -1.05 6.91
N TRP A 314 -8.15 -0.87 6.73
CA TRP A 314 -7.45 0.40 6.90
C TRP A 314 -6.52 0.63 5.70
N PRO A 315 -7.03 1.17 4.59
CA PRO A 315 -6.21 1.52 3.45
C PRO A 315 -5.37 2.76 3.78
N PHE A 316 -4.07 2.61 3.61
CA PHE A 316 -3.10 3.71 3.77
C PHE A 316 -2.65 4.30 2.43
N SER A 317 -3.05 3.70 1.31
CA SER A 317 -2.80 4.26 -0.02
C SER A 317 -3.34 5.67 -0.12
N HIS A 318 -2.58 6.54 -0.74
CA HIS A 318 -2.97 7.92 -1.08
C HIS A 318 -2.89 8.17 -2.58
N ASN A 319 -2.72 7.12 -3.38
CA ASN A 319 -2.79 7.24 -4.83
C ASN A 319 -3.33 5.95 -5.46
N TRP A 320 -4.07 6.13 -6.54
CA TRP A 320 -4.73 5.05 -7.26
C TRP A 320 -4.77 5.27 -8.76
N LEU A 321 -4.83 4.17 -9.51
CA LEU A 321 -5.36 4.16 -10.85
C LEU A 321 -6.85 3.89 -10.80
N VAL A 322 -7.61 4.71 -11.49
CA VAL A 322 -9.07 4.66 -11.57
C VAL A 322 -9.46 4.50 -13.04
N PHE A 323 -10.14 3.42 -13.35
CA PHE A 323 -10.64 3.09 -14.67
C PHE A 323 -12.12 3.48 -14.74
N ARG A 324 -12.48 4.31 -15.75
CA ARG A 324 -13.84 4.79 -15.99
C ARG A 324 -14.36 4.46 -17.37
#